data_afab44f62570e3f200ba529113484ed8
#
_entry.id   afab44f62570e3f200ba529113484ed8
#
_cell.length_a   1.000
_cell.length_b   1.000
_cell.length_c   1.000
_cell.angle_alpha   90.00
_cell.angle_beta   90.00
_cell.angle_gamma   90.00
#
_symmetry.space_group_name_H-M   'P 1'
#
loop_
_entity.id
_entity.type
_entity.pdbx_description
1 polymer ?
#
loop_
_entity_poly.entity_id
_entity_poly.type
_entity_poly.pdbx_seq_one_letter_code
_entity_poly.pdbx_strand_id
1 'polypeptide(L)'
;RQLHINRFVPYGRAKTFENKLNMEQFYKWVDRGYDFLRNIYINYYKQNKEFIFNIDVSNDLCNQVYSKGRKTSCGVNCNQISIDSNGNVYLCPSLHIEEFELGNIRTDNITEIMEKSKQKYGEIDVEMLSKCKNCEIKYYCGGGCRAIAFNETGDLYGQERNCDNYRNRVFDLMLQ
;
A
#
# COMPACT_ATOMS: atom_id res chain seq x y z
N ARG A 1 -6.85 -5.51 20.45
CA ARG A 1 -6.52 -6.54 19.44
C ARG A 1 -6.67 -5.95 18.04
N GLN A 2 -5.89 -6.42 17.09
CA GLN A 2 -5.88 -5.89 15.72
C GLN A 2 -5.89 -7.04 14.72
N LEU A 3 -6.65 -6.89 13.65
CA LEU A 3 -6.66 -7.78 12.48
C LEU A 3 -6.06 -7.02 11.30
N HIS A 4 -5.01 -7.58 10.70
CA HIS A 4 -4.44 -7.06 9.46
C HIS A 4 -4.96 -7.89 8.29
N ILE A 5 -5.53 -7.22 7.28
CA ILE A 5 -5.95 -7.82 6.02
C ILE A 5 -5.05 -7.25 4.93
N ASN A 6 -4.17 -8.07 4.39
CA ASN A 6 -3.22 -7.66 3.37
C ASN A 6 -3.64 -8.17 1.99
N ARG A 7 -3.56 -7.28 0.99
CA ARG A 7 -3.70 -7.68 -0.39
C ARG A 7 -2.52 -8.59 -0.78
N PHE A 8 -2.84 -9.72 -1.41
CA PHE A 8 -1.82 -10.55 -2.00
C PHE A 8 -1.17 -9.86 -3.20
N VAL A 9 0.16 -9.74 -3.16
CA VAL A 9 0.95 -9.16 -4.24
C VAL A 9 1.92 -10.23 -4.76
N PRO A 10 1.87 -10.60 -6.04
CA PRO A 10 2.59 -11.75 -6.57
C PRO A 10 4.07 -11.43 -6.87
N TYR A 11 4.91 -11.37 -5.84
CA TYR A 11 6.37 -11.20 -5.96
C TYR A 11 7.14 -12.48 -5.67
N GLY A 12 8.34 -12.57 -6.19
CA GLY A 12 9.22 -13.70 -5.97
C GLY A 12 8.52 -15.03 -6.28
N ARG A 13 8.55 -15.98 -5.36
CA ARG A 13 7.88 -17.29 -5.49
C ARG A 13 6.36 -17.20 -5.62
N ALA A 14 5.76 -16.12 -5.15
CA ALA A 14 4.32 -15.93 -5.25
C ALA A 14 3.84 -15.61 -6.69
N LYS A 15 4.74 -15.34 -7.63
CA LYS A 15 4.39 -15.12 -9.05
C LYS A 15 3.67 -16.33 -9.67
N THR A 16 4.02 -17.54 -9.25
CA THR A 16 3.45 -18.80 -9.75
C THR A 16 2.17 -19.24 -9.04
N PHE A 17 1.73 -18.49 -8.03
CA PHE A 17 0.53 -18.84 -7.26
C PHE A 17 -0.73 -18.61 -8.10
N GLU A 18 -1.52 -19.67 -8.33
CA GLU A 18 -2.67 -19.62 -9.25
C GLU A 18 -3.93 -19.02 -8.61
N ASN A 19 -4.19 -19.30 -7.33
CA ASN A 19 -5.39 -18.87 -6.63
C ASN A 19 -5.27 -17.43 -6.08
N LYS A 20 -5.27 -16.45 -6.98
CA LYS A 20 -5.19 -15.01 -6.63
C LYS A 20 -6.59 -14.42 -6.61
N LEU A 21 -6.94 -13.75 -5.51
CA LEU A 21 -8.12 -12.90 -5.51
C LEU A 21 -7.90 -11.71 -6.45
N ASN A 22 -8.88 -11.41 -7.29
CA ASN A 22 -8.91 -10.14 -7.99
C ASN A 22 -9.31 -9.00 -7.04
N MET A 23 -9.21 -7.76 -7.48
CA MET A 23 -9.49 -6.60 -6.59
C MET A 23 -10.94 -6.54 -6.14
N GLU A 24 -11.88 -6.94 -6.97
CA GLU A 24 -13.30 -6.99 -6.59
C GLU A 24 -13.56 -8.02 -5.48
N GLN A 25 -13.00 -9.22 -5.63
CA GLN A 25 -13.07 -10.26 -4.61
C GLN A 25 -12.39 -9.82 -3.31
N PHE A 26 -11.24 -9.16 -3.42
CA PHE A 26 -10.54 -8.63 -2.25
C PHE A 26 -11.42 -7.63 -1.49
N TYR A 27 -12.02 -6.64 -2.17
CA TYR A 27 -12.88 -5.66 -1.51
C TYR A 27 -14.16 -6.29 -0.93
N LYS A 28 -14.75 -7.29 -1.56
CA LYS A 28 -15.86 -8.05 -0.95
C LYS A 28 -15.48 -8.68 0.40
N TRP A 29 -14.27 -9.20 0.52
CA TRP A 29 -13.79 -9.74 1.81
C TRP A 29 -13.50 -8.64 2.82
N VAL A 30 -12.97 -7.51 2.40
CA VAL A 30 -12.76 -6.33 3.25
C VAL A 30 -14.09 -5.84 3.81
N ASP A 31 -15.10 -5.66 2.96
CA ASP A 31 -16.44 -5.19 3.37
C ASP A 31 -17.10 -6.16 4.36
N ARG A 32 -17.01 -7.47 4.12
CA ARG A 32 -17.47 -8.49 5.10
C ARG A 32 -16.75 -8.38 6.45
N GLY A 33 -15.46 -8.08 6.44
CA GLY A 33 -14.68 -7.85 7.66
C GLY A 33 -15.20 -6.64 8.44
N TYR A 34 -15.46 -5.54 7.76
CA TYR A 34 -16.03 -4.34 8.38
C TYR A 34 -17.46 -4.58 8.90
N ASP A 35 -18.32 -5.25 8.15
CA ASP A 35 -19.67 -5.60 8.60
C ASP A 35 -19.64 -6.51 9.83
N PHE A 36 -18.76 -7.48 9.85
CA PHE A 36 -18.56 -8.34 11.01
C PHE A 36 -18.16 -7.52 12.25
N LEU A 37 -17.19 -6.62 12.12
CA LEU A 37 -16.78 -5.75 13.23
C LEU A 37 -17.88 -4.80 13.67
N ARG A 38 -18.62 -4.22 12.72
CA ARG A 38 -19.75 -3.34 13.03
C ARG A 38 -20.78 -4.08 13.91
N ASN A 39 -21.11 -5.31 13.54
CA ASN A 39 -22.07 -6.12 14.31
C ASN A 39 -21.54 -6.44 15.71
N ILE A 40 -20.26 -6.79 15.85
CA ILE A 40 -19.65 -7.01 17.16
C ILE A 40 -19.65 -5.73 17.98
N TYR A 41 -19.22 -4.60 17.40
CA TYR A 41 -19.19 -3.29 18.07
C TYR A 41 -20.58 -2.89 18.60
N ILE A 42 -21.64 -3.03 17.78
CA ILE A 42 -23.01 -2.74 18.18
C ILE A 42 -23.43 -3.63 19.37
N ASN A 43 -23.09 -4.91 19.35
CA ASN A 43 -23.44 -5.83 20.43
C ASN A 43 -22.71 -5.48 21.74
N TYR A 44 -21.44 -5.12 21.68
CA TYR A 44 -20.66 -4.68 22.85
C TYR A 44 -21.17 -3.34 23.39
N TYR A 45 -21.46 -2.38 22.51
CA TYR A 45 -22.04 -1.09 22.88
C TYR A 45 -23.39 -1.25 23.62
N LYS A 46 -24.27 -2.11 23.12
CA LYS A 46 -25.55 -2.42 23.78
C LYS A 46 -25.38 -3.05 25.17
N GLN A 47 -24.24 -3.65 25.45
CA GLN A 47 -23.91 -4.26 26.74
C GLN A 47 -23.09 -3.33 27.66
N ASN A 48 -22.89 -2.07 27.26
CA ASN A 48 -21.99 -1.11 27.97
C ASN A 48 -20.58 -1.64 28.19
N LYS A 49 -20.06 -2.45 27.26
CA LYS A 49 -18.69 -2.99 27.31
C LYS A 49 -17.80 -2.22 26.34
N GLU A 50 -16.58 -1.95 26.76
CA GLU A 50 -15.54 -1.44 25.87
C GLU A 50 -15.14 -2.51 24.84
N PHE A 51 -15.15 -2.12 23.58
CA PHE A 51 -14.66 -2.94 22.49
C PHE A 51 -13.41 -2.31 21.88
N ILE A 52 -12.26 -2.95 22.13
CA ILE A 52 -10.97 -2.50 21.59
C ILE A 52 -10.52 -3.52 20.55
N PHE A 53 -10.97 -3.35 19.32
CA PHE A 53 -10.53 -4.13 18.18
C PHE A 53 -10.43 -3.23 16.95
N ASN A 54 -9.38 -3.36 16.20
CA ASN A 54 -9.13 -2.57 14.99
C ASN A 54 -8.87 -3.47 13.80
N ILE A 55 -9.37 -3.10 12.62
CA ILE A 55 -8.96 -3.70 11.35
C ILE A 55 -8.02 -2.71 10.65
N ASP A 56 -6.88 -3.21 10.23
CA ASP A 56 -5.96 -2.55 9.34
C ASP A 56 -5.93 -3.32 8.00
N VAL A 57 -6.29 -2.65 6.93
CA VAL A 57 -6.32 -3.22 5.58
C VAL A 57 -5.27 -2.53 4.73
N SER A 58 -4.33 -3.29 4.21
CA SER A 58 -3.29 -2.74 3.34
C SER A 58 -3.90 -2.19 2.05
N ASN A 59 -3.57 -0.92 1.74
CA ASN A 59 -4.10 -0.19 0.59
C ASN A 59 -5.64 -0.08 0.57
N ASP A 60 -6.28 -0.11 1.74
CA ASP A 60 -7.69 0.23 1.84
C ASP A 60 -7.85 1.74 1.67
N LEU A 61 -8.78 2.12 0.79
CA LEU A 61 -9.12 3.51 0.49
C LEU A 61 -10.16 4.07 1.48
N CYS A 62 -10.76 3.21 2.32
CA CYS A 62 -11.80 3.59 3.25
C CYS A 62 -11.31 4.69 4.22
N ASN A 63 -10.18 4.45 4.88
CA ASN A 63 -9.58 5.42 5.79
C ASN A 63 -9.21 6.72 5.09
N GLN A 64 -8.82 6.68 3.82
CA GLN A 64 -8.46 7.88 3.05
C GLN A 64 -9.70 8.70 2.64
N VAL A 65 -10.78 8.05 2.28
CA VAL A 65 -12.04 8.75 1.93
C VAL A 65 -12.62 9.48 3.15
N TYR A 66 -12.58 8.86 4.34
CA TYR A 66 -13.11 9.44 5.56
C TYR A 66 -12.11 10.29 6.36
N SER A 67 -10.82 10.24 6.03
CA SER A 67 -9.81 11.11 6.63
C SER A 67 -9.72 12.46 5.90
N LYS A 68 -9.32 13.50 6.60
CA LYS A 68 -9.03 14.81 5.99
C LYS A 68 -7.62 14.89 5.39
N GLY A 69 -6.87 13.79 5.42
CA GLY A 69 -5.50 13.75 4.95
C GLY A 69 -5.40 13.57 3.42
N ARG A 70 -4.35 14.12 2.83
CA ARG A 70 -3.99 13.89 1.41
C ARG A 70 -2.90 12.84 1.36
N LYS A 71 -3.13 11.77 0.60
CA LYS A 71 -2.13 10.74 0.33
C LYS A 71 -1.38 11.09 -0.96
N THR A 72 -0.12 11.48 -0.84
CA THR A 72 0.68 11.88 -1.99
C THR A 72 1.59 10.78 -2.52
N SER A 73 1.86 9.74 -1.73
CA SER A 73 2.68 8.61 -2.13
C SER A 73 2.32 7.33 -1.37
N CYS A 74 2.88 6.19 -1.79
CA CYS A 74 2.79 4.94 -1.05
C CYS A 74 3.85 4.81 0.07
N GLY A 75 4.70 5.83 0.26
CA GLY A 75 5.77 5.86 1.25
C GLY A 75 7.11 5.26 0.75
N VAL A 76 7.16 4.65 -0.42
CA VAL A 76 8.41 4.15 -1.00
C VAL A 76 9.40 5.31 -1.17
N ASN A 77 10.64 5.10 -0.72
CA ASN A 77 11.74 6.08 -0.71
C ASN A 77 11.48 7.38 0.07
N CYS A 78 10.39 7.46 0.84
CA CYS A 78 10.08 8.63 1.70
C CYS A 78 10.19 8.25 3.17
N ASN A 79 9.36 7.29 3.61
CA ASN A 79 9.14 6.99 5.02
C ASN A 79 9.40 5.52 5.39
N GLN A 80 9.82 4.69 4.43
CA GLN A 80 10.08 3.29 4.68
C GLN A 80 11.27 2.77 3.90
N ILE A 81 11.98 1.85 4.52
CA ILE A 81 12.98 0.97 3.91
C ILE A 81 12.68 -0.45 4.35
N SER A 82 13.28 -1.41 3.69
CA SER A 82 13.22 -2.81 4.09
C SER A 82 14.61 -3.40 4.14
N ILE A 83 14.86 -4.26 5.12
CA ILE A 83 16.17 -4.89 5.34
C ILE A 83 15.96 -6.39 5.31
N ASP A 84 16.79 -7.11 4.55
CA ASP A 84 16.76 -8.57 4.52
C ASP A 84 17.61 -9.19 5.64
N SER A 85 17.60 -10.51 5.75
CA SER A 85 18.36 -11.26 6.76
C SER A 85 19.88 -11.13 6.63
N ASN A 86 20.38 -10.73 5.47
CA ASN A 86 21.80 -10.53 5.21
C ASN A 86 22.25 -9.09 5.52
N GLY A 87 21.29 -8.21 5.82
CA GLY A 87 21.53 -6.80 6.10
C GLY A 87 21.44 -5.90 4.88
N ASN A 88 21.06 -6.42 3.70
CA ASN A 88 20.88 -5.61 2.52
C ASN A 88 19.62 -4.75 2.65
N VAL A 89 19.72 -3.50 2.24
CA VAL A 89 18.69 -2.48 2.36
C VAL A 89 18.01 -2.24 1.02
N TYR A 90 16.68 -2.19 1.01
CA TYR A 90 15.86 -2.00 -0.18
C TYR A 90 14.82 -0.90 0.01
N LEU A 91 14.29 -0.36 -1.08
CA LEU A 91 13.26 0.71 -1.05
C LEU A 91 11.97 0.32 -0.30
N CYS A 92 11.54 -0.93 -0.43
CA CYS A 92 10.38 -1.46 0.30
C CYS A 92 10.38 -3.00 0.29
N PRO A 93 9.56 -3.67 1.14
CA PRO A 93 9.51 -5.13 1.21
C PRO A 93 9.17 -5.84 -0.12
N SER A 94 8.51 -5.15 -1.04
CA SER A 94 8.10 -5.71 -2.33
C SER A 94 9.10 -5.43 -3.46
N LEU A 95 10.24 -4.80 -3.16
CA LEU A 95 11.31 -4.45 -4.11
C LEU A 95 12.66 -5.03 -3.67
N HIS A 96 12.67 -6.26 -3.12
CA HIS A 96 13.88 -7.01 -2.79
C HIS A 96 14.47 -7.66 -4.05
N ILE A 97 15.00 -6.83 -4.93
CA ILE A 97 15.75 -7.23 -6.14
C ILE A 97 17.00 -6.36 -6.25
N GLU A 98 18.02 -6.86 -6.91
CA GLU A 98 19.34 -6.23 -7.03
C GLU A 98 19.28 -4.78 -7.51
N GLU A 99 18.37 -4.47 -8.44
CA GLU A 99 18.17 -3.11 -8.99
C GLU A 99 17.83 -2.07 -7.91
N PHE A 100 17.12 -2.48 -6.84
CA PHE A 100 16.67 -1.61 -5.74
C PHE A 100 17.44 -1.83 -4.44
N GLU A 101 18.56 -2.52 -4.50
CA GLU A 101 19.50 -2.61 -3.38
C GLU A 101 20.19 -1.25 -3.19
N LEU A 102 20.14 -0.74 -1.96
CA LEU A 102 20.65 0.57 -1.59
C LEU A 102 21.98 0.51 -0.86
N GLY A 103 22.35 -0.64 -0.32
CA GLY A 103 23.54 -0.91 0.47
C GLY A 103 23.28 -1.95 1.54
N ASN A 104 24.22 -2.10 2.50
CA ASN A 104 24.11 -3.09 3.56
C ASN A 104 24.39 -2.46 4.93
N ILE A 105 23.47 -2.62 5.89
CA ILE A 105 23.58 -2.02 7.23
C ILE A 105 24.75 -2.55 8.06
N ARG A 106 25.40 -3.66 7.66
CA ARG A 106 26.56 -4.23 8.35
C ARG A 106 27.88 -3.56 7.94
N THR A 107 27.91 -2.93 6.76
CA THR A 107 29.10 -2.32 6.17
C THR A 107 28.94 -0.83 5.94
N ASP A 108 27.73 -0.34 5.76
CA ASP A 108 27.44 1.02 5.33
C ASP A 108 26.69 1.80 6.43
N ASN A 109 26.85 3.11 6.42
CA ASN A 109 26.11 3.99 7.31
C ASN A 109 24.67 4.18 6.77
N ILE A 110 23.67 3.96 7.62
CA ILE A 110 22.26 4.06 7.22
C ILE A 110 21.87 5.46 6.71
N THR A 111 22.47 6.52 7.27
CA THR A 111 22.22 7.89 6.81
C THR A 111 22.72 8.09 5.38
N GLU A 112 23.91 7.59 5.06
CA GLU A 112 24.47 7.64 3.70
C GLU A 112 23.63 6.82 2.72
N ILE A 113 23.14 5.62 3.13
CA ILE A 113 22.22 4.81 2.33
C ILE A 113 20.98 5.62 1.98
N MET A 114 20.37 6.27 2.98
CA MET A 114 19.15 7.07 2.78
C MET A 114 19.38 8.29 1.88
N GLU A 115 20.52 8.97 2.02
CA GLU A 115 20.89 10.10 1.17
C GLU A 115 21.12 9.68 -0.28
N LYS A 116 21.86 8.59 -0.51
CA LYS A 116 22.06 8.01 -1.84
C LYS A 116 20.72 7.58 -2.48
N SER A 117 19.83 6.99 -1.69
CA SER A 117 18.50 6.60 -2.14
C SER A 117 17.68 7.81 -2.61
N LYS A 118 17.68 8.90 -1.82
CA LYS A 118 17.00 10.14 -2.19
C LYS A 118 17.58 10.77 -3.46
N GLN A 119 18.91 10.76 -3.62
CA GLN A 119 19.57 11.25 -4.83
C GLN A 119 19.22 10.43 -6.07
N LYS A 120 19.16 9.09 -5.94
CA LYS A 120 18.89 8.18 -7.05
C LYS A 120 17.43 8.18 -7.51
N TYR A 121 16.48 8.17 -6.57
CA TYR A 121 15.07 7.98 -6.87
C TYR A 121 14.19 9.22 -6.59
N GLY A 122 14.70 10.22 -5.87
CA GLY A 122 13.91 11.38 -5.45
C GLY A 122 12.72 11.01 -4.55
N GLU A 123 11.79 11.94 -4.40
CA GLU A 123 10.49 11.68 -3.80
C GLU A 123 9.52 11.21 -4.88
N ILE A 124 8.87 10.04 -4.66
CA ILE A 124 7.89 9.53 -5.61
C ILE A 124 6.50 10.00 -5.16
N ASP A 125 6.12 11.17 -5.65
CA ASP A 125 4.83 11.82 -5.38
C ASP A 125 3.88 11.65 -6.56
N VAL A 126 2.57 11.66 -6.31
CA VAL A 126 1.51 11.51 -7.34
C VAL A 126 1.57 12.59 -8.41
N GLU A 127 2.09 13.78 -8.09
CA GLU A 127 2.24 14.88 -9.05
C GLU A 127 3.35 14.61 -10.07
N MET A 128 4.31 13.74 -9.72
CA MET A 128 5.39 13.32 -10.62
C MET A 128 4.97 12.18 -11.56
N LEU A 129 3.91 11.45 -11.21
CA LEU A 129 3.42 10.33 -12.00
C LEU A 129 2.54 10.85 -13.14
N SER A 130 3.00 10.71 -14.38
CA SER A 130 2.36 11.30 -15.58
C SER A 130 0.86 10.98 -15.70
N LYS A 131 0.45 9.76 -15.34
CA LYS A 131 -0.95 9.31 -15.36
C LYS A 131 -1.73 9.77 -14.14
N CYS A 132 -1.08 10.01 -13.00
CA CYS A 132 -1.74 10.35 -11.75
C CYS A 132 -1.99 11.85 -11.57
N LYS A 133 -1.12 12.71 -12.09
CA LYS A 133 -1.21 14.15 -11.88
C LYS A 133 -2.57 14.77 -12.25
N ASN A 134 -3.27 14.20 -13.22
CA ASN A 134 -4.60 14.64 -13.67
C ASN A 134 -5.74 13.72 -13.18
N CYS A 135 -5.45 12.77 -12.26
CA CYS A 135 -6.45 11.84 -11.76
C CYS A 135 -7.24 12.46 -10.61
N GLU A 136 -8.57 12.38 -10.66
CA GLU A 136 -9.48 12.91 -9.65
C GLU A 136 -9.32 12.27 -8.27
N ILE A 137 -8.90 11.01 -8.21
CA ILE A 137 -8.70 10.29 -6.94
C ILE A 137 -7.24 10.25 -6.47
N LYS A 138 -6.34 11.03 -7.07
CA LYS A 138 -4.90 10.92 -6.81
C LYS A 138 -4.51 11.04 -5.33
N TYR A 139 -5.17 11.91 -4.58
CA TYR A 139 -4.90 12.12 -3.16
C TYR A 139 -5.59 11.13 -2.22
N TYR A 140 -6.45 10.29 -2.74
CA TYR A 140 -6.98 9.12 -2.04
C TYR A 140 -6.11 7.89 -2.29
N CYS A 141 -5.74 7.67 -3.55
CA CYS A 141 -4.94 6.52 -3.98
C CYS A 141 -3.44 6.64 -3.64
N GLY A 142 -2.86 7.86 -3.74
CA GLY A 142 -1.43 8.09 -3.55
C GLY A 142 -0.56 7.43 -4.63
N GLY A 143 -1.10 7.24 -5.85
CA GLY A 143 -0.37 6.65 -6.97
C GLY A 143 -0.33 5.12 -6.97
N GLY A 144 -1.02 4.44 -6.05
CA GLY A 144 -1.02 2.97 -5.93
C GLY A 144 0.31 2.40 -5.42
N CYS A 145 0.57 1.12 -5.70
CA CYS A 145 1.78 0.43 -5.28
C CYS A 145 2.87 0.54 -6.36
N ARG A 146 3.96 1.21 -6.06
CA ARG A 146 5.08 1.39 -7.01
C ARG A 146 5.75 0.08 -7.39
N ALA A 147 5.79 -0.88 -6.46
CA ALA A 147 6.33 -2.20 -6.75
C ALA A 147 5.45 -2.99 -7.74
N ILE A 148 4.12 -2.84 -7.68
CA ILE A 148 3.23 -3.43 -8.69
C ILE A 148 3.45 -2.74 -10.05
N ALA A 149 3.50 -1.41 -10.07
CA ALA A 149 3.77 -0.65 -11.30
C ALA A 149 5.07 -1.12 -11.96
N PHE A 150 6.17 -1.21 -11.19
CA PHE A 150 7.45 -1.71 -11.68
C PHE A 150 7.37 -3.13 -12.22
N ASN A 151 6.75 -4.05 -11.49
CA ASN A 151 6.65 -5.45 -11.92
C ASN A 151 5.85 -5.63 -13.22
N GLU A 152 4.96 -4.70 -13.54
CA GLU A 152 4.11 -4.76 -14.74
C GLU A 152 4.68 -4.00 -15.92
N THR A 153 5.35 -2.89 -15.67
CA THR A 153 5.80 -1.95 -16.71
C THR A 153 7.32 -1.87 -16.85
N GLY A 154 8.09 -2.39 -15.89
CA GLY A 154 9.53 -2.16 -15.78
C GLY A 154 9.89 -0.75 -15.31
N ASP A 155 8.89 0.06 -14.93
CA ASP A 155 9.08 1.45 -14.53
C ASP A 155 8.46 1.71 -13.16
N LEU A 156 9.28 2.19 -12.21
CA LEU A 156 8.84 2.56 -10.86
C LEU A 156 7.82 3.71 -10.88
N TYR A 157 7.86 4.56 -11.90
CA TYR A 157 6.94 5.67 -12.13
C TYR A 157 5.76 5.30 -13.04
N GLY A 158 5.71 4.04 -13.48
CA GLY A 158 4.66 3.50 -14.35
C GLY A 158 3.27 3.50 -13.71
N GLN A 159 2.26 3.23 -14.50
CA GLN A 159 0.88 3.10 -14.05
C GLN A 159 0.64 1.71 -13.45
N GLU A 160 0.05 1.66 -12.26
CA GLU A 160 -0.47 0.39 -11.70
C GLU A 160 -1.77 0.00 -12.42
N ARG A 161 -1.93 -1.30 -12.75
CA ARG A 161 -3.11 -1.83 -13.45
C ARG A 161 -4.45 -1.68 -12.71
N ASN A 162 -4.42 -1.52 -11.39
CA ASN A 162 -5.64 -1.48 -10.58
C ASN A 162 -6.27 -0.10 -10.48
N CYS A 163 -5.89 0.87 -11.30
CA CYS A 163 -6.37 2.26 -11.25
C CYS A 163 -7.89 2.35 -11.31
N ASP A 164 -8.55 1.60 -12.20
CA ASP A 164 -10.02 1.64 -12.32
C ASP A 164 -10.70 1.03 -11.09
N ASN A 165 -10.14 -0.04 -10.53
CA ASN A 165 -10.65 -0.61 -9.28
C ASN A 165 -10.54 0.37 -8.12
N TYR A 166 -9.44 1.12 -8.00
CA TYR A 166 -9.28 2.16 -6.98
C TYR A 166 -10.27 3.31 -7.18
N ARG A 167 -10.47 3.75 -8.42
CA ARG A 167 -11.43 4.80 -8.75
C ARG A 167 -12.83 4.39 -8.37
N ASN A 168 -13.29 3.23 -8.81
CA ASN A 168 -14.61 2.70 -8.48
C ASN A 168 -14.78 2.58 -6.96
N ARG A 169 -13.80 2.03 -6.26
CA ARG A 169 -13.84 1.91 -4.80
C ARG A 169 -13.96 3.25 -4.07
N VAL A 170 -13.25 4.28 -4.50
CA VAL A 170 -13.36 5.63 -3.91
C VAL A 170 -14.75 6.20 -4.12
N PHE A 171 -15.29 6.10 -5.33
CA PHE A 171 -16.64 6.58 -5.62
C PHE A 171 -17.72 5.81 -4.85
N ASP A 172 -17.62 4.49 -4.78
CA ASP A 172 -18.55 3.68 -3.98
C ASP A 172 -18.55 4.10 -2.51
N LEU A 173 -17.36 4.38 -1.93
CA LEU A 173 -17.23 4.84 -0.55
C LEU A 173 -17.78 6.27 -0.33
N MET A 174 -17.70 7.14 -1.34
CA MET A 174 -18.22 8.50 -1.25
C MET A 174 -19.77 8.55 -1.37
N LEU A 175 -20.38 7.53 -1.94
CA LEU A 175 -21.83 7.44 -2.15
C LEU A 175 -22.57 6.72 -1.01
N GLN A 176 -21.84 6.14 -0.05
CA GLN A 176 -22.40 5.50 1.16
C GLN A 176 -22.60 6.51 2.29
#